data_0661d082bc52c464d587dc50de3961a4
#
_entry.id   0661d082bc52c464d587dc50de3961a4
#
_cell.length_a   1.000
_cell.length_b   1.000
_cell.length_c   1.000
_cell.angle_alpha   90.00
_cell.angle_beta   90.00
_cell.angle_gamma   90.00
#
_symmetry.space_group_name_H-M   'P 1'
#
loop_
_entity.id
_entity.type
_entity.pdbx_description
1 polymer ?
#
loop_
_entity_poly.entity_id
_entity_poly.type
_entity_poly.pdbx_seq_one_letter_code
_entity_poly.pdbx_strand_id
1 'polypeptide(L)'
;MNTSSLYVGTHNIGNRLRRTRKEKGLTQDQLAAQCGSKQAVIQKIENGKSLRPRQIEEIAKILDVNPAWLQFGEPWADKNRP
;
A
#
# COMPACT_ATOMS: atom_id res chain seq x y z
N MET A 1 25.38 -9.56 -2.06
CA MET A 1 24.32 -8.58 -1.82
C MET A 1 23.17 -8.84 -2.75
N ASN A 2 22.04 -8.87 -2.23
CA ASN A 2 20.87 -9.22 -3.00
C ASN A 2 20.08 -7.98 -3.40
N THR A 3 20.36 -7.47 -4.58
CA THR A 3 19.68 -6.28 -5.05
C THR A 3 18.20 -6.51 -5.30
N SER A 4 17.82 -7.73 -5.66
CA SER A 4 16.42 -7.99 -5.90
C SER A 4 15.61 -7.88 -4.61
N SER A 5 16.22 -8.18 -3.47
CA SER A 5 15.55 -7.99 -2.21
C SER A 5 15.22 -6.52 -1.97
N LEU A 6 16.17 -5.64 -2.29
CA LEU A 6 15.94 -4.22 -2.15
C LEU A 6 14.85 -3.75 -3.11
N TYR A 7 14.89 -4.21 -4.33
CA TYR A 7 13.87 -3.85 -5.30
C TYR A 7 12.50 -4.28 -4.86
N VAL A 8 12.40 -5.52 -4.43
CA VAL A 8 11.11 -6.02 -3.98
C VAL A 8 10.59 -5.15 -2.83
N GLY A 9 11.48 -4.79 -1.91
CA GLY A 9 11.10 -3.99 -0.77
C GLY A 9 10.67 -2.58 -1.11
N THR A 10 11.17 -2.02 -2.23
CA THR A 10 10.89 -0.63 -2.56
C THR A 10 9.88 -0.47 -3.68
N HIS A 11 9.60 -1.51 -4.45
CA HIS A 11 8.80 -1.36 -5.66
C HIS A 11 7.49 -2.14 -5.66
N ASN A 12 7.20 -2.88 -4.61
CA ASN A 12 5.95 -3.62 -4.57
C ASN A 12 4.89 -2.86 -3.80
N ILE A 13 3.65 -3.29 -3.99
CA ILE A 13 2.52 -2.65 -3.37
C ILE A 13 2.61 -2.69 -1.84
N GLY A 14 3.11 -3.79 -1.29
CA GLY A 14 3.21 -3.91 0.16
C GLY A 14 4.09 -2.84 0.77
N ASN A 15 5.22 -2.59 0.15
CA ASN A 15 6.14 -1.59 0.66
C ASN A 15 5.60 -0.18 0.47
N ARG A 16 4.98 0.08 -0.69
CA ARG A 16 4.36 1.39 -0.91
C ARG A 16 3.25 1.64 0.11
N LEU A 17 2.44 0.63 0.37
CA LEU A 17 1.37 0.76 1.35
C LEU A 17 1.93 1.05 2.73
N ARG A 18 2.93 0.28 3.15
CA ARG A 18 3.51 0.46 4.48
C ARG A 18 4.07 1.87 4.66
N ARG A 19 4.83 2.35 3.68
CA ARG A 19 5.44 3.67 3.78
C ARG A 19 4.38 4.76 3.84
N THR A 20 3.39 4.67 2.97
CA THR A 20 2.34 5.68 2.92
C THR A 20 1.52 5.66 4.19
N ARG A 21 1.23 4.46 4.70
CA ARG A 21 0.49 4.31 5.95
C ARG A 21 1.24 5.00 7.09
N LYS A 22 2.54 4.74 7.17
CA LYS A 22 3.35 5.34 8.23
C LYS A 22 3.48 6.85 8.09
N GLU A 23 3.54 7.33 6.86
CA GLU A 23 3.55 8.77 6.62
C GLU A 23 2.29 9.43 7.14
N LYS A 24 1.17 8.72 7.10
CA LYS A 24 -0.09 9.22 7.63
C LYS A 24 -0.24 8.99 9.13
N GLY A 25 0.74 8.34 9.75
CA GLY A 25 0.69 8.08 11.18
C GLY A 25 -0.31 7.02 11.58
N LEU A 26 -0.63 6.09 10.70
CA LEU A 26 -1.64 5.07 10.97
C LEU A 26 -1.00 3.73 11.26
N THR A 27 -1.56 3.01 12.22
CA THR A 27 -1.24 1.59 12.39
C THR A 27 -2.01 0.77 11.38
N GLN A 28 -1.62 -0.51 11.24
CA GLN A 28 -2.38 -1.41 10.37
C GLN A 28 -3.83 -1.53 10.82
N ASP A 29 -4.06 -1.59 12.13
CA ASP A 29 -5.40 -1.65 12.67
C ASP A 29 -6.20 -0.41 12.34
N GLN A 30 -5.59 0.75 12.48
CA GLN A 30 -6.29 2.00 12.23
C GLN A 30 -6.66 2.13 10.77
N LEU A 31 -5.74 1.79 9.88
CA LEU A 31 -6.04 1.83 8.46
C LEU A 31 -7.16 0.85 8.12
N ALA A 32 -7.07 -0.36 8.65
CA ALA A 32 -8.08 -1.38 8.38
C ALA A 32 -9.47 -0.90 8.86
N ALA A 33 -9.52 -0.31 10.03
CA ALA A 33 -10.79 0.18 10.56
C ALA A 33 -11.40 1.25 9.64
N GLN A 34 -10.57 2.13 9.13
CA GLN A 34 -11.06 3.19 8.25
C GLN A 34 -11.52 2.66 6.90
N CYS A 35 -10.97 1.53 6.48
CA CYS A 35 -11.37 0.90 5.23
C CYS A 35 -12.54 -0.07 5.41
N GLY A 36 -13.02 -0.26 6.63
CA GLY A 36 -14.02 -1.27 6.89
C GLY A 36 -13.48 -2.67 6.70
N SER A 37 -12.23 -2.88 7.03
CA SER A 37 -11.54 -4.14 6.82
C SER A 37 -10.94 -4.62 8.13
N LYS A 38 -10.05 -5.61 8.05
CA LYS A 38 -9.40 -6.17 9.22
C LYS A 38 -7.90 -6.01 9.10
N GLN A 39 -7.25 -5.94 10.25
CA GLN A 39 -5.80 -5.76 10.31
C GLN A 39 -5.07 -6.84 9.49
N ALA A 40 -5.56 -8.07 9.54
CA ALA A 40 -4.93 -9.16 8.81
C ALA A 40 -4.91 -8.92 7.31
N VAL A 41 -5.91 -8.23 6.78
CA VAL A 41 -5.95 -7.91 5.35
C VAL A 41 -4.82 -6.94 5.00
N ILE A 42 -4.66 -5.89 5.80
CA ILE A 42 -3.58 -4.93 5.57
C ILE A 42 -2.23 -5.63 5.72
N GLN A 43 -2.10 -6.47 6.72
CA GLN A 43 -0.86 -7.19 6.95
C GLN A 43 -0.48 -8.07 5.75
N LYS A 44 -1.45 -8.76 5.18
CA LYS A 44 -1.20 -9.60 4.00
C LYS A 44 -0.67 -8.79 2.83
N ILE A 45 -1.26 -7.61 2.62
CA ILE A 45 -0.80 -6.75 1.54
C ILE A 45 0.63 -6.31 1.79
N GLU A 46 0.91 -5.87 3.00
CA GLU A 46 2.24 -5.35 3.33
C GLU A 46 3.30 -6.44 3.32
N ASN A 47 2.90 -7.69 3.57
CA ASN A 47 3.82 -8.81 3.54
C ASN A 47 4.00 -9.42 2.15
N GLY A 48 3.37 -8.84 1.15
CA GLY A 48 3.52 -9.30 -0.22
C GLY A 48 2.66 -10.51 -0.58
N LYS A 49 1.72 -10.88 0.28
CA LYS A 49 0.89 -12.05 0.03
C LYS A 49 -0.40 -11.72 -0.68
N SER A 50 -0.71 -10.45 -0.84
CA SER A 50 -1.87 -10.01 -1.58
C SER A 50 -1.41 -8.92 -2.54
N LEU A 51 -1.30 -9.27 -3.82
CA LEU A 51 -0.73 -8.37 -4.81
C LEU A 51 -1.78 -7.51 -5.50
N ARG A 52 -3.04 -7.94 -5.45
CA ARG A 52 -4.14 -7.20 -6.08
C ARG A 52 -5.32 -7.16 -5.13
N PRO A 53 -5.19 -6.38 -4.06
CA PRO A 53 -6.24 -6.33 -3.05
C PRO A 53 -7.51 -5.72 -3.62
N ARG A 54 -8.64 -6.28 -3.21
CA ARG A 54 -9.94 -5.82 -3.67
C ARG A 54 -10.25 -4.40 -3.21
N GLN A 55 -9.64 -4.00 -2.11
CA GLN A 55 -9.94 -2.72 -1.49
C GLN A 55 -8.90 -1.65 -1.81
N ILE A 56 -8.17 -1.84 -2.93
CA ILE A 56 -7.08 -0.91 -3.25
C ILE A 56 -7.58 0.52 -3.38
N GLU A 57 -8.75 0.72 -3.97
CA GLU A 57 -9.26 2.07 -4.16
C GLU A 57 -9.65 2.71 -2.83
N GLU A 58 -10.27 1.91 -1.96
CA GLU A 58 -10.64 2.40 -0.65
C GLU A 58 -9.40 2.76 0.17
N ILE A 59 -8.41 1.89 0.12
CA ILE A 59 -7.16 2.13 0.83
C ILE A 59 -6.50 3.40 0.31
N ALA A 60 -6.43 3.53 -1.00
CA ALA A 60 -5.80 4.69 -1.61
C ALA A 60 -6.53 5.98 -1.23
N LYS A 61 -7.85 5.91 -1.15
CA LYS A 61 -8.65 7.05 -0.77
C LYS A 61 -8.34 7.50 0.66
N ILE A 62 -8.26 6.54 1.57
CA ILE A 62 -7.93 6.85 2.97
C ILE A 62 -6.55 7.47 3.06
N LEU A 63 -5.61 6.95 2.28
CA LEU A 63 -4.23 7.41 2.31
C LEU A 63 -4.01 8.64 1.43
N ASP A 64 -5.02 9.03 0.67
CA ASP A 64 -4.97 10.20 -0.21
C ASP A 64 -3.87 10.08 -1.25
N VAL A 65 -3.81 8.92 -1.88
CA VAL A 65 -2.87 8.67 -2.96
C VAL A 65 -3.60 8.10 -4.16
N ASN A 66 -2.92 8.11 -5.29
CA ASN A 66 -3.46 7.56 -6.52
C ASN A 66 -3.49 6.03 -6.42
N PRO A 67 -4.65 5.39 -6.64
CA PRO A 67 -4.72 3.94 -6.53
C PRO A 67 -3.84 3.22 -7.55
N ALA A 68 -3.68 3.78 -8.75
CA ALA A 68 -2.80 3.17 -9.74
C ALA A 68 -1.35 3.22 -9.28
N TRP A 69 -0.96 4.33 -8.67
CA TRP A 69 0.39 4.40 -8.12
C TRP A 69 0.56 3.40 -6.99
N LEU A 70 -0.42 3.30 -6.10
CA LEU A 70 -0.31 2.39 -4.98
C LEU A 70 -0.18 0.95 -5.46
N GLN A 71 -0.98 0.58 -6.45
CA GLN A 71 -1.00 -0.77 -6.98
C GLN A 71 0.24 -1.10 -7.82
N PHE A 72 0.62 -0.18 -8.70
CA PHE A 72 1.62 -0.48 -9.73
C PHE A 72 2.91 0.31 -9.58
N GLY A 73 2.88 1.40 -8.85
CA GLY A 73 4.06 2.23 -8.71
C GLY A 73 4.29 3.10 -9.93
N GLU A 74 5.42 3.77 -9.93
CA GLU A 74 5.80 4.60 -11.07
C GLU A 74 6.23 3.70 -12.23
N PRO A 75 6.03 4.15 -13.46
CA PRO A 75 5.56 5.49 -13.87
C PRO A 75 4.06 5.57 -14.13
N TRP A 76 3.28 4.65 -13.59
CA TRP A 76 1.86 4.54 -13.93
C TRP A 76 1.08 5.79 -13.55
N ALA A 77 1.44 6.40 -12.42
CA ALA A 77 0.69 7.53 -11.94
C ALA A 77 1.53 8.23 -10.88
N ASP A 78 1.22 9.49 -10.64
CA ASP A 78 1.80 10.21 -9.51
C ASP A 78 1.31 9.60 -8.22
N LYS A 79 2.13 9.69 -7.20
CA LYS A 79 1.75 9.22 -5.88
C LYS A 79 0.50 9.93 -5.40
N ASN A 80 0.46 11.22 -5.57
CA ASN A 80 -0.68 12.01 -5.15
C ASN A 80 -1.78 11.92 -6.18
N ARG A 81 -3.00 12.14 -5.74
CA ARG A 81 -4.13 12.09 -6.65
C ARG A 81 -4.05 13.24 -7.63
N PRO A 82 -4.47 13.01 -8.86
CA PRO A 82 -4.45 14.07 -9.86
C PRO A 82 -5.40 15.21 -9.54
#